data_ed5326487495a80802d70f9661052e74
#
_entry.id   ed5326487495a80802d70f9661052e74
#
_cell.length_a   1.000
_cell.length_b   1.000
_cell.length_c   1.000
_cell.angle_alpha   90.00
_cell.angle_beta   90.00
_cell.angle_gamma   90.00
#
_symmetry.space_group_name_H-M   'P 1'
#
loop_
_entity.id
_entity.type
_entity.pdbx_description
1 polymer ?
#
loop_
_entity_poly.entity_id
_entity_poly.type
_entity_poly.pdbx_seq_one_letter_code
_entity_poly.pdbx_strand_id
1 'polypeptide(L)'
;EPGGPPACGSAIGDLRGVLYHADGLFEAALKAEWPAWHGRTLPAPLLKHFLEGHARYGGHGIVVTHHVEQRLLFLKSRTRCRADSLSPRERTIAELLARGDTHKDIATILSRSPATVRNHIQSIYDKLEVSNVAGLIQELRLAG
;
A
#
# COMPACT_ATOMS: atom_id res chain seq x y z
N GLU A 1 -19.74 -5.03 0.59
CA GLU A 1 -20.20 -4.12 -0.45
C GLU A 1 -19.16 -4.00 -1.55
N PRO A 2 -19.53 -4.24 -2.82
CA PRO A 2 -18.55 -4.07 -3.89
C PRO A 2 -18.13 -2.59 -3.95
N GLY A 3 -16.82 -2.34 -3.87
CA GLY A 3 -16.28 -0.99 -3.92
C GLY A 3 -16.11 -0.28 -2.58
N GLY A 4 -16.36 -0.96 -1.46
CA GLY A 4 -16.03 -0.43 -0.15
C GLY A 4 -14.51 -0.43 0.10
N PRO A 5 -14.02 0.36 1.07
CA PRO A 5 -12.60 0.30 1.42
C PRO A 5 -12.23 -1.12 1.89
N PRO A 6 -11.02 -1.59 1.59
CA PRO A 6 -10.62 -2.91 2.03
C PRO A 6 -10.67 -2.99 3.56
N ALA A 7 -11.07 -4.15 4.07
CA ALA A 7 -11.07 -4.38 5.50
C ALA A 7 -9.64 -4.25 6.02
N CYS A 8 -9.44 -3.35 6.98
CA CYS A 8 -8.12 -3.10 7.56
C CYS A 8 -8.03 -3.72 8.95
N GLY A 9 -6.96 -4.49 9.18
CA GLY A 9 -6.61 -4.95 10.51
C GLY A 9 -5.73 -3.95 11.22
N SER A 10 -5.73 -3.99 12.54
CA SER A 10 -4.90 -3.12 13.38
C SER A 10 -4.22 -3.91 14.49
N ALA A 11 -3.03 -3.49 14.86
CA ALA A 11 -2.29 -4.07 15.97
C ALA A 11 -1.41 -3.03 16.65
N ILE A 12 -1.07 -3.28 17.91
CA ILE A 12 -0.15 -2.45 18.68
C ILE A 12 0.88 -3.38 19.31
N GLY A 13 2.14 -3.01 19.19
CA GLY A 13 3.23 -3.76 19.78
C GLY A 13 4.36 -2.84 20.24
N ASP A 14 5.48 -3.46 20.60
CA ASP A 14 6.70 -2.72 20.94
C ASP A 14 7.77 -2.88 19.85
N LEU A 15 8.90 -2.21 20.04
CA LEU A 15 9.99 -2.24 19.07
C LEU A 15 10.75 -3.58 19.02
N ARG A 16 10.46 -4.49 19.93
CA ARG A 16 10.97 -5.87 19.89
C ARG A 16 10.06 -6.77 19.07
N GLY A 17 8.90 -6.26 18.65
CA GLY A 17 7.93 -7.02 17.87
C GLY A 17 6.89 -7.75 18.72
N VAL A 18 6.90 -7.57 20.04
CA VAL A 18 5.89 -8.18 20.91
C VAL A 18 4.58 -7.45 20.75
N LEU A 19 3.52 -8.19 20.41
CA LEU A 19 2.18 -7.62 20.22
C LEU A 19 1.42 -7.56 21.54
N TYR A 20 0.89 -6.39 21.87
CA TYR A 20 0.05 -6.17 23.03
C TYR A 20 -1.43 -6.31 22.68
N HIS A 21 -1.76 -5.99 21.44
CA HIS A 21 -3.12 -6.11 20.92
C HIS A 21 -3.05 -6.33 19.40
N ALA A 22 -3.94 -7.17 18.91
CA ALA A 22 -4.16 -7.35 17.47
C ALA A 22 -5.62 -7.74 17.26
N ASP A 23 -6.28 -7.08 16.32
CA ASP A 23 -7.66 -7.48 16.02
C ASP A 23 -7.70 -8.72 15.12
N GLY A 24 -8.90 -9.29 14.95
CA GLY A 24 -9.07 -10.52 14.20
C GLY A 24 -8.68 -10.40 12.71
N LEU A 25 -8.88 -9.23 12.11
CA LEU A 25 -8.50 -9.00 10.71
C LEU A 25 -6.99 -9.01 10.54
N PHE A 26 -6.27 -8.35 11.46
CA PHE A 26 -4.80 -8.33 11.46
C PHE A 26 -4.25 -9.75 11.65
N GLU A 27 -4.75 -10.48 12.64
CA GLU A 27 -4.31 -11.86 12.88
C GLU A 27 -4.57 -12.76 11.68
N ALA A 28 -5.75 -12.67 11.07
CA ALA A 28 -6.10 -13.46 9.91
C ALA A 28 -5.18 -13.15 8.71
N ALA A 29 -4.87 -11.87 8.50
CA ALA A 29 -3.97 -11.44 7.43
C ALA A 29 -2.56 -11.98 7.63
N LEU A 30 -2.03 -11.92 8.83
CA LEU A 30 -0.69 -12.45 9.14
C LEU A 30 -0.64 -13.99 9.02
N LYS A 31 -1.67 -14.69 9.46
CA LYS A 31 -1.73 -16.14 9.35
C LYS A 31 -1.80 -16.60 7.90
N ALA A 32 -2.49 -15.85 7.05
CA ALA A 32 -2.55 -16.16 5.62
C ALA A 32 -1.19 -15.99 4.94
N GLU A 33 -0.42 -14.96 5.32
CA GLU A 33 0.90 -14.70 4.75
C GLU A 33 1.99 -15.59 5.36
N TRP A 34 1.89 -15.86 6.66
CA TRP A 34 2.83 -16.72 7.41
C TRP A 34 2.06 -17.79 8.17
N PRO A 35 1.76 -18.94 7.55
CA PRO A 35 0.93 -19.98 8.18
C PRO A 35 1.45 -20.51 9.51
N ALA A 36 2.76 -20.43 9.74
CA ALA A 36 3.38 -20.88 10.99
C ALA A 36 3.37 -19.82 12.11
N TRP A 37 2.81 -18.65 11.85
CA TRP A 37 2.79 -17.57 12.84
C TRP A 37 1.83 -17.87 13.99
N HIS A 38 2.28 -17.56 15.22
CA HIS A 38 1.57 -17.92 16.46
C HIS A 38 0.89 -16.76 17.19
N GLY A 39 1.01 -15.53 16.74
CA GLY A 39 0.22 -14.42 17.27
C GLY A 39 0.80 -13.60 18.41
N ARG A 40 1.94 -13.95 18.97
CA ARG A 40 2.55 -13.20 20.08
C ARG A 40 3.55 -12.14 19.66
N THR A 41 4.34 -12.45 18.65
CA THR A 41 5.36 -11.55 18.14
C THR A 41 5.18 -11.39 16.65
N LEU A 42 5.61 -10.26 16.11
CA LEU A 42 5.58 -10.06 14.65
C LEU A 42 6.46 -11.11 13.97
N PRO A 43 6.08 -11.56 12.77
CA PRO A 43 6.97 -12.39 11.95
C PRO A 43 8.31 -11.68 11.77
N ALA A 44 9.41 -12.44 11.88
CA ALA A 44 10.76 -11.88 11.80
C ALA A 44 11.03 -11.08 10.53
N PRO A 45 10.58 -11.53 9.33
CA PRO A 45 10.78 -10.74 8.11
C PRO A 45 10.09 -9.37 8.16
N LEU A 46 8.91 -9.30 8.76
CA LEU A 46 8.15 -8.07 8.87
C LEU A 46 8.83 -7.08 9.83
N LEU A 47 9.22 -7.55 11.01
CA LEU A 47 9.90 -6.72 11.99
C LEU A 47 11.25 -6.21 11.45
N LYS A 48 12.02 -7.09 10.82
CA LYS A 48 13.30 -6.71 10.20
C LYS A 48 13.10 -5.60 9.19
N HIS A 49 12.11 -5.72 8.33
CA HIS A 49 11.81 -4.74 7.29
C HIS A 49 11.53 -3.35 7.90
N PHE A 50 10.75 -3.30 8.97
CA PHE A 50 10.45 -2.04 9.65
C PHE A 50 11.67 -1.46 10.39
N LEU A 51 12.48 -2.31 11.02
CA LEU A 51 13.69 -1.86 11.70
C LEU A 51 14.75 -1.32 10.73
N GLU A 52 14.72 -1.75 9.48
CA GLU A 52 15.59 -1.23 8.42
C GLU A 52 15.13 0.14 7.90
N GLY A 53 14.05 0.69 8.43
CA GLY A 53 13.57 2.02 8.09
C GLY A 53 12.47 2.09 7.04
N HIS A 54 11.96 0.96 6.59
CA HIS A 54 10.87 0.92 5.62
C HIS A 54 9.53 1.13 6.33
N ALA A 55 8.72 2.05 5.85
CA ALA A 55 7.42 2.34 6.45
C ALA A 55 6.32 1.35 6.06
N ARG A 56 6.56 0.58 5.01
CA ARG A 56 5.54 -0.29 4.40
C ARG A 56 6.16 -1.63 4.00
N TYR A 57 5.47 -2.70 4.31
CA TYR A 57 5.80 -4.05 3.87
C TYR A 57 4.77 -4.52 2.85
N GLY A 58 5.22 -4.94 1.66
CA GLY A 58 4.37 -5.57 0.65
C GLY A 58 4.67 -7.05 0.55
N GLY A 59 3.72 -7.88 1.00
CA GLY A 59 3.82 -9.33 0.90
C GLY A 59 3.11 -9.87 -0.35
N HIS A 60 2.84 -11.16 -0.38
CA HIS A 60 2.13 -11.79 -1.49
C HIS A 60 0.67 -11.34 -1.55
N GLY A 61 -0.03 -11.36 -0.43
CA GLY A 61 -1.45 -11.02 -0.36
C GLY A 61 -1.77 -9.86 0.56
N ILE A 62 -0.79 -9.31 1.27
CA ILE A 62 -1.02 -8.24 2.24
C ILE A 62 -0.07 -7.07 2.06
N VAL A 63 -0.51 -5.93 2.56
CA VAL A 63 0.34 -4.76 2.79
C VAL A 63 0.20 -4.39 4.26
N VAL A 64 1.32 -4.21 4.94
CA VAL A 64 1.37 -3.78 6.34
C VAL A 64 2.12 -2.46 6.43
N THR A 65 1.50 -1.49 7.05
CA THR A 65 2.12 -0.19 7.34
C THR A 65 2.30 -0.03 8.84
N HIS A 66 3.24 0.80 9.24
CA HIS A 66 3.46 1.06 10.65
C HIS A 66 3.84 2.51 10.89
N HIS A 67 3.65 2.95 12.11
CA HIS A 67 4.30 4.14 12.63
C HIS A 67 4.67 3.92 14.10
N VAL A 68 5.64 4.66 14.58
CA VAL A 68 6.13 4.56 15.96
C VAL A 68 5.74 5.82 16.71
N GLU A 69 5.15 5.64 17.86
CA GLU A 69 4.80 6.74 18.76
C GLU A 69 5.02 6.30 20.20
N GLN A 70 5.81 7.06 20.96
CA GLN A 70 6.12 6.77 22.36
C GLN A 70 6.63 5.32 22.58
N ARG A 71 7.51 4.85 21.69
CA ARG A 71 8.07 3.49 21.71
C ARG A 71 7.06 2.37 21.46
N LEU A 72 5.86 2.72 21.06
CA LEU A 72 4.86 1.75 20.61
C LEU A 72 4.83 1.71 19.10
N LEU A 73 4.64 0.52 18.59
CA LEU A 73 4.53 0.24 17.16
C LEU A 73 3.04 0.08 16.83
N PHE A 74 2.52 0.99 16.02
CA PHE A 74 1.14 0.93 15.54
C PHE A 74 1.13 0.38 14.13
N LEU A 75 0.39 -0.70 13.91
CA LEU A 75 0.40 -1.44 12.65
C LEU A 75 -1.00 -1.46 12.04
N LYS A 76 -1.03 -1.40 10.72
CA LYS A 76 -2.25 -1.62 9.95
C LYS A 76 -1.97 -2.60 8.83
N SER A 77 -2.89 -3.51 8.61
CA SER A 77 -2.82 -4.48 7.50
C SER A 77 -4.01 -4.31 6.59
N ARG A 78 -3.81 -4.60 5.32
CA ARG A 78 -4.89 -4.69 4.33
C ARG A 78 -4.52 -5.69 3.25
N THR A 79 -5.51 -6.12 2.49
CA THR A 79 -5.28 -6.96 1.34
C THR A 79 -4.53 -6.16 0.27
N ARG A 80 -3.60 -6.82 -0.41
CA ARG A 80 -2.90 -6.24 -1.56
C ARG A 80 -3.88 -6.02 -2.71
N CYS A 81 -3.74 -4.91 -3.41
CA CYS A 81 -4.56 -4.58 -4.57
C CYS A 81 -3.68 -4.21 -5.78
N ARG A 82 -4.30 -4.00 -6.95
CA ARG A 82 -3.56 -3.72 -8.18
C ARG A 82 -2.67 -2.49 -8.08
N ALA A 83 -3.12 -1.45 -7.37
CA ALA A 83 -2.34 -0.23 -7.20
C ALA A 83 -1.00 -0.45 -6.48
N ASP A 84 -0.87 -1.53 -5.72
CA ASP A 84 0.39 -1.88 -5.04
C ASP A 84 1.47 -2.36 -5.99
N SER A 85 1.13 -2.68 -7.23
CA SER A 85 2.10 -3.06 -8.27
C SER A 85 2.68 -1.87 -9.03
N LEU A 86 2.18 -0.66 -8.79
CA LEU A 86 2.72 0.54 -9.42
C LEU A 86 4.11 0.86 -8.87
N SER A 87 5.02 1.25 -9.78
CA SER A 87 6.32 1.77 -9.36
C SER A 87 6.15 3.11 -8.65
N PRO A 88 7.16 3.61 -7.91
CA PRO A 88 7.07 4.93 -7.28
C PRO A 88 6.76 6.05 -8.27
N ARG A 89 7.34 6.02 -9.47
CA ARG A 89 7.06 7.00 -10.50
C ARG A 89 5.62 6.90 -11.01
N GLU A 90 5.16 5.69 -11.26
CA GLU A 90 3.78 5.44 -11.69
C GLU A 90 2.78 5.88 -10.64
N ARG A 91 3.07 5.61 -9.37
CA ARG A 91 2.22 6.05 -8.26
C ARG A 91 2.12 7.57 -8.21
N THR A 92 3.23 8.28 -8.36
CA THR A 92 3.24 9.74 -8.39
C THR A 92 2.37 10.27 -9.53
N ILE A 93 2.53 9.71 -10.73
CA ILE A 93 1.73 10.12 -11.89
C ILE A 93 0.25 9.80 -11.65
N ALA A 94 -0.07 8.64 -11.11
CA ALA A 94 -1.45 8.25 -10.81
C ALA A 94 -2.12 9.21 -9.82
N GLU A 95 -1.39 9.62 -8.78
CA GLU A 95 -1.89 10.59 -7.80
C GLU A 95 -2.15 11.96 -8.41
N LEU A 96 -1.26 12.43 -9.31
CA LEU A 96 -1.46 13.67 -10.01
C LEU A 96 -2.67 13.61 -10.96
N LEU A 97 -2.86 12.50 -11.65
CA LEU A 97 -4.06 12.29 -12.47
C LEU A 97 -5.33 12.31 -11.62
N ALA A 98 -5.29 11.66 -10.46
CA ALA A 98 -6.45 11.57 -9.57
C ALA A 98 -6.89 12.94 -9.04
N ARG A 99 -5.95 13.87 -8.88
CA ARG A 99 -6.29 15.23 -8.45
C ARG A 99 -6.74 16.14 -9.60
N GLY A 100 -6.73 15.66 -10.85
CA GLY A 100 -7.23 16.39 -12.00
C GLY A 100 -6.20 16.98 -12.94
N ASP A 101 -4.92 16.73 -12.73
CA ASP A 101 -3.87 17.24 -13.63
C ASP A 101 -3.92 16.52 -14.98
N THR A 102 -3.68 17.28 -16.06
CA THR A 102 -3.58 16.73 -17.41
C THR A 102 -2.18 16.14 -17.64
N HIS A 103 -2.03 15.34 -18.71
CA HIS A 103 -0.70 14.79 -19.03
C HIS A 103 0.34 15.89 -19.28
N LYS A 104 -0.09 17.04 -19.80
CA LYS A 104 0.81 18.20 -20.01
C LYS A 104 1.24 18.83 -18.69
N ASP A 105 0.29 18.96 -17.73
CA ASP A 105 0.59 19.47 -16.38
C ASP A 105 1.60 18.56 -15.69
N ILE A 106 1.38 17.27 -15.76
CA ILE A 106 2.25 16.27 -15.14
C ILE A 106 3.65 16.31 -15.76
N ALA A 107 3.73 16.44 -17.09
CA ALA A 107 5.00 16.56 -17.80
C ALA A 107 5.80 17.77 -17.29
N THR A 108 5.13 18.90 -17.08
CA THR A 108 5.75 20.11 -16.54
C THR A 108 6.22 19.89 -15.10
N ILE A 109 5.37 19.31 -14.26
CA ILE A 109 5.68 19.05 -12.83
C ILE A 109 6.89 18.13 -12.70
N LEU A 110 6.97 17.08 -13.53
CA LEU A 110 8.02 16.07 -13.44
C LEU A 110 9.22 16.34 -14.33
N SER A 111 9.22 17.44 -15.09
CA SER A 111 10.27 17.78 -16.06
C SER A 111 10.51 16.66 -17.06
N ARG A 112 9.43 16.12 -17.61
CA ARG A 112 9.45 15.06 -18.62
C ARG A 112 8.65 15.50 -19.85
N SER A 113 8.87 14.83 -20.99
CA SER A 113 8.08 15.13 -22.19
C SER A 113 6.64 14.63 -22.04
N PRO A 114 5.64 15.31 -22.65
CA PRO A 114 4.27 14.83 -22.63
C PRO A 114 4.10 13.42 -23.19
N ALA A 115 4.89 13.06 -24.21
CA ALA A 115 4.86 11.71 -24.78
C ALA A 115 5.29 10.66 -23.77
N THR A 116 6.35 10.92 -22.99
CA THR A 116 6.81 10.02 -21.92
C THR A 116 5.72 9.83 -20.86
N VAL A 117 5.08 10.93 -20.46
CA VAL A 117 4.00 10.89 -19.45
C VAL A 117 2.82 10.08 -19.99
N ARG A 118 2.42 10.27 -21.25
CA ARG A 118 1.34 9.48 -21.84
C ARG A 118 1.65 7.98 -21.84
N ASN A 119 2.89 7.61 -22.12
CA ASN A 119 3.32 6.21 -22.06
C ASN A 119 3.21 5.65 -20.64
N HIS A 120 3.61 6.42 -19.63
CA HIS A 120 3.43 6.02 -18.23
C HIS A 120 1.95 5.88 -17.86
N ILE A 121 1.10 6.80 -18.30
CA ILE A 121 -0.34 6.74 -18.05
C ILE A 121 -0.94 5.47 -18.65
N GLN A 122 -0.56 5.12 -19.87
CA GLN A 122 -1.03 3.89 -20.50
C GLN A 122 -0.61 2.66 -19.71
N SER A 123 0.65 2.62 -19.28
CA SER A 123 1.17 1.53 -18.43
C SER A 123 0.40 1.42 -17.11
N ILE A 124 0.08 2.56 -16.47
CA ILE A 124 -0.70 2.61 -15.24
C ILE A 124 -2.09 2.03 -15.48
N TYR A 125 -2.78 2.46 -16.53
CA TYR A 125 -4.11 1.97 -16.86
C TYR A 125 -4.10 0.46 -17.12
N ASP A 126 -3.07 -0.04 -17.80
CA ASP A 126 -2.94 -1.48 -18.06
C ASP A 126 -2.74 -2.25 -16.75
N LYS A 127 -1.88 -1.76 -15.85
CA LYS A 127 -1.61 -2.42 -14.56
C LYS A 127 -2.83 -2.40 -13.64
N LEU A 128 -3.60 -1.32 -13.64
CA LEU A 128 -4.81 -1.18 -12.84
C LEU A 128 -6.03 -1.83 -13.49
N GLU A 129 -5.92 -2.24 -14.75
CA GLU A 129 -7.02 -2.78 -15.57
C GLU A 129 -8.20 -1.81 -15.62
N VAL A 130 -7.91 -0.53 -15.85
CA VAL A 130 -8.90 0.54 -15.97
C VAL A 130 -8.75 1.25 -17.30
N SER A 131 -9.78 1.97 -17.73
CA SER A 131 -9.80 2.67 -19.01
C SER A 131 -9.97 4.18 -18.87
N ASN A 132 -10.15 4.71 -17.66
CA ASN A 132 -10.38 6.13 -17.43
C ASN A 132 -9.95 6.55 -16.02
N VAL A 133 -9.96 7.87 -15.78
CA VAL A 133 -9.54 8.43 -14.49
C VAL A 133 -10.44 8.01 -13.34
N ALA A 134 -11.75 7.87 -13.58
CA ALA A 134 -12.67 7.43 -12.54
C ALA A 134 -12.30 6.03 -12.01
N GLY A 135 -11.97 5.10 -12.92
CA GLY A 135 -11.49 3.77 -12.53
C GLY A 135 -10.17 3.82 -11.79
N LEU A 136 -9.24 4.68 -12.23
CA LEU A 136 -7.97 4.90 -11.58
C LEU A 136 -8.15 5.40 -10.14
N ILE A 137 -9.01 6.39 -9.93
CA ILE A 137 -9.30 6.92 -8.59
C ILE A 137 -9.82 5.81 -7.68
N GLN A 138 -10.72 4.97 -8.19
CA GLN A 138 -11.30 3.87 -7.43
C GLN A 138 -10.23 2.87 -7.00
N GLU A 139 -9.32 2.49 -7.90
CA GLU A 139 -8.21 1.59 -7.58
C GLU A 139 -7.25 2.20 -6.55
N LEU A 140 -6.95 3.49 -6.64
CA LEU A 140 -6.10 4.16 -5.66
C LEU A 140 -6.75 4.21 -4.27
N ARG A 141 -8.07 4.34 -4.19
CA ARG A 141 -8.79 4.30 -2.90
C ARG A 141 -8.64 2.96 -2.21
N LEU A 142 -8.61 1.87 -2.97
CA LEU A 142 -8.40 0.53 -2.41
C LEU A 142 -7.00 0.39 -1.79
N ALA A 143 -6.02 1.12 -2.31
CA ALA A 143 -4.64 1.11 -1.83
C ALA A 143 -4.40 2.07 -0.65
N GLY A 144 -5.27 3.00 -0.46
CA GLY A 144 -5.16 4.03 0.55
C GLY A 144 -5.60 3.61 1.88
#